data_03ed4470ebee3b271bcef5c0db11596f
#
_entry.id   03ed4470ebee3b271bcef5c0db11596f
#
_cell.length_a   1.000
_cell.length_b   1.000
_cell.length_c   1.000
_cell.angle_alpha   90.00
_cell.angle_beta   90.00
_cell.angle_gamma   90.00
#
_symmetry.space_group_name_H-M   'P 1'
#
loop_
_entity.id
_entity.type
_entity.pdbx_description
1 polymer ?
#
loop_
_entity_poly.entity_id
_entity_poly.type
_entity_poly.pdbx_seq_one_letter_code
_entity_poly.pdbx_strand_id
1 'polypeptide(L)'
;ADKKAIASLMTSVGLSPDNRKKVRYYSLGMRQRLAIAQAIMEDPAILLLDEPLNGLDYEGVKTVYDILKVQKERGKIILVASHHEEDIRLLCDEVYWLKDGILERIEDISEYTRFKETWVKNEKTD
;
A
#
# COMPACT_ATOMS: atom_id res chain seq x y z
N ALA A 1 -16.94 15.53 1.37
CA ALA A 1 -17.36 14.81 0.17
C ALA A 1 -18.86 14.53 0.25
N ASP A 2 -19.59 14.67 -0.85
CA ASP A 2 -21.00 14.33 -0.91
C ASP A 2 -21.21 12.80 -1.05
N LYS A 3 -22.45 12.34 -0.88
CA LYS A 3 -22.78 10.92 -0.97
C LYS A 3 -22.42 10.29 -2.33
N LYS A 4 -22.58 11.06 -3.40
CA LYS A 4 -22.28 10.60 -4.75
C LYS A 4 -20.78 10.40 -4.97
N ALA A 5 -19.98 11.32 -4.46
CA ALA A 5 -18.52 11.21 -4.52
C ALA A 5 -18.03 10.04 -3.68
N ILE A 6 -18.57 9.82 -2.49
CA ILE A 6 -18.24 8.69 -1.63
C ILE A 6 -18.60 7.37 -2.31
N ALA A 7 -19.80 7.27 -2.88
CA ALA A 7 -20.24 6.07 -3.59
C ALA A 7 -19.34 5.74 -4.79
N SER A 8 -18.97 6.75 -5.58
CA SER A 8 -18.05 6.60 -6.70
C SER A 8 -16.67 6.11 -6.25
N LEU A 9 -16.16 6.66 -5.15
CA LEU A 9 -14.88 6.28 -4.59
C LEU A 9 -14.90 4.83 -4.08
N MET A 10 -15.95 4.43 -3.37
CA MET A 10 -16.11 3.05 -2.91
C MET A 10 -16.13 2.07 -4.08
N THR A 11 -16.86 2.40 -5.13
CA THR A 11 -16.89 1.58 -6.35
C THR A 11 -15.50 1.46 -6.98
N SER A 12 -14.72 2.53 -7.00
CA SER A 12 -13.37 2.53 -7.57
C SER A 12 -12.40 1.60 -6.85
N VAL A 13 -12.61 1.36 -5.56
CA VAL A 13 -11.81 0.41 -4.77
C VAL A 13 -12.44 -0.99 -4.70
N GLY A 14 -13.48 -1.25 -5.49
CA GLY A 14 -14.14 -2.54 -5.56
C GLY A 14 -15.08 -2.84 -4.40
N LEU A 15 -15.57 -1.82 -3.71
CA LEU A 15 -16.56 -1.96 -2.64
C LEU A 15 -17.92 -1.48 -3.13
N SER A 16 -18.99 -2.18 -2.73
CA SER A 16 -20.35 -1.76 -3.04
C SER A 16 -20.79 -0.64 -2.07
N PRO A 17 -21.20 0.55 -2.59
CA PRO A 17 -21.70 1.61 -1.72
C PRO A 17 -23.04 1.26 -1.06
N ASP A 18 -23.77 0.28 -1.62
CA ASP A 18 -25.07 -0.17 -1.10
C ASP A 18 -24.96 -1.29 -0.08
N ASN A 19 -23.75 -1.77 0.19
CA ASN A 19 -23.53 -2.80 1.19
C ASN A 19 -23.82 -2.26 2.59
N ARG A 20 -24.83 -2.85 3.26
CA ARG A 20 -25.24 -2.47 4.60
C ARG A 20 -24.45 -3.14 5.72
N LYS A 21 -23.51 -4.00 5.35
CA LYS A 21 -22.63 -4.67 6.30
C LYS A 21 -21.78 -3.65 7.07
N LYS A 22 -21.76 -3.76 8.39
CA LYS A 22 -20.91 -2.88 9.21
C LYS A 22 -19.44 -3.17 8.95
N VAL A 23 -18.60 -2.12 8.95
CA VAL A 23 -17.16 -2.23 8.68
C VAL A 23 -16.46 -3.24 9.59
N ARG A 24 -16.91 -3.36 10.85
CA ARG A 24 -16.37 -4.37 11.78
C ARG A 24 -16.50 -5.82 11.28
N TYR A 25 -17.40 -6.06 10.34
CA TYR A 25 -17.61 -7.38 9.73
C TYR A 25 -16.98 -7.51 8.35
N TYR A 26 -16.30 -6.48 7.89
CA TYR A 26 -15.56 -6.53 6.62
C TYR A 26 -14.40 -7.51 6.74
N SER A 27 -14.09 -8.22 5.64
CA SER A 27 -12.86 -8.97 5.53
C SER A 27 -11.64 -8.05 5.62
N LEU A 28 -10.45 -8.61 5.86
CA LEU A 28 -9.21 -7.83 5.87
C LEU A 28 -9.03 -7.07 4.54
N GLY A 29 -9.25 -7.76 3.40
CA GLY A 29 -9.13 -7.14 2.09
C GLY A 29 -10.14 -6.01 1.86
N MET A 30 -11.38 -6.15 2.32
CA MET A 30 -12.39 -5.08 2.26
C MET A 30 -11.96 -3.87 3.10
N ARG A 31 -11.45 -4.09 4.30
CA ARG A 31 -10.95 -3.01 5.17
C ARG A 31 -9.75 -2.30 4.57
N GLN A 32 -8.83 -3.05 3.95
CA GLN A 32 -7.67 -2.48 3.25
C GLN A 32 -8.10 -1.56 2.11
N ARG A 33 -9.03 -2.01 1.28
CA ARG A 33 -9.55 -1.20 0.17
C ARG A 33 -10.32 0.04 0.66
N LEU A 34 -11.09 -0.10 1.73
CA LEU A 34 -11.78 1.04 2.36
C LEU A 34 -10.77 2.06 2.90
N ALA A 35 -9.70 1.61 3.55
CA ALA A 35 -8.65 2.48 4.07
C ALA A 35 -7.96 3.28 2.96
N ILE A 36 -7.70 2.65 1.82
CA ILE A 36 -7.14 3.33 0.65
C ILE A 36 -8.12 4.37 0.10
N ALA A 37 -9.40 4.03 -0.01
CA ALA A 37 -10.43 4.98 -0.42
C ALA A 37 -10.46 6.20 0.53
N GLN A 38 -10.42 5.97 1.82
CA GLN A 38 -10.37 7.03 2.82
C GLN A 38 -9.13 7.91 2.67
N ALA A 39 -7.97 7.30 2.42
CA ALA A 39 -6.72 8.03 2.25
C ALA A 39 -6.73 8.98 1.04
N ILE A 40 -7.37 8.60 -0.05
CA ILE A 40 -7.41 9.41 -1.27
C ILE A 40 -8.63 10.34 -1.37
N MET A 41 -9.59 10.21 -0.47
CA MET A 41 -10.87 10.94 -0.51
C MET A 41 -10.68 12.46 -0.51
N GLU A 42 -9.75 12.98 0.27
CA GLU A 42 -9.48 14.41 0.41
C GLU A 42 -8.43 14.92 -0.59
N ASP A 43 -8.06 14.10 -1.57
CA ASP A 43 -7.10 14.45 -2.61
C ASP A 43 -5.76 14.95 -2.08
N PRO A 44 -5.10 14.24 -1.16
CA PRO A 44 -3.86 14.71 -0.56
C PRO A 44 -2.70 14.70 -1.55
N ALA A 45 -1.71 15.56 -1.33
CA ALA A 45 -0.48 15.59 -2.12
C ALA A 45 0.46 14.43 -1.80
N ILE A 46 0.39 13.91 -0.58
CA ILE A 46 1.25 12.83 -0.08
C ILE A 46 0.37 11.73 0.51
N LEU A 47 0.60 10.49 0.07
CA LEU A 47 -0.05 9.29 0.59
C LEU A 47 0.97 8.46 1.38
N LEU A 48 0.62 8.10 2.60
CA LEU A 48 1.40 7.20 3.44
C LEU A 48 0.64 5.89 3.59
N LEU A 49 1.20 4.81 3.09
CA LEU A 49 0.55 3.49 3.07
C LEU A 49 1.44 2.46 3.77
N ASP A 50 0.90 1.84 4.80
CA ASP A 50 1.57 0.78 5.54
C ASP A 50 0.97 -0.57 5.15
N GLU A 51 1.79 -1.44 4.55
CA GLU A 51 1.40 -2.77 4.06
C GLU A 51 0.10 -2.74 3.23
N PRO A 52 0.01 -1.90 2.17
CA PRO A 52 -1.26 -1.65 1.49
C PRO A 52 -1.85 -2.87 0.76
N LEU A 53 -1.03 -3.88 0.45
CA LEU A 53 -1.47 -5.08 -0.27
C LEU A 53 -1.77 -6.26 0.66
N ASN A 54 -1.57 -6.11 1.97
CA ASN A 54 -1.77 -7.18 2.93
C ASN A 54 -3.23 -7.65 2.95
N GLY A 55 -3.43 -8.97 2.86
CA GLY A 55 -4.75 -9.57 2.89
C GLY A 55 -5.55 -9.46 1.59
N LEU A 56 -4.97 -8.93 0.51
CA LEU A 56 -5.62 -8.83 -0.79
C LEU A 56 -5.38 -10.07 -1.64
N ASP A 57 -6.42 -10.49 -2.36
CA ASP A 57 -6.30 -11.47 -3.44
C ASP A 57 -5.76 -10.79 -4.71
N TYR A 58 -5.57 -11.56 -5.77
CA TYR A 58 -5.04 -11.07 -7.04
C TYR A 58 -5.83 -9.86 -7.58
N GLU A 59 -7.16 -9.95 -7.59
CA GLU A 59 -8.01 -8.85 -8.07
C GLU A 59 -7.90 -7.62 -7.18
N GLY A 60 -7.83 -7.80 -5.88
CA GLY A 60 -7.63 -6.71 -4.92
C GLY A 60 -6.28 -6.01 -5.11
N VAL A 61 -5.22 -6.77 -5.32
CA VAL A 61 -3.87 -6.23 -5.62
C VAL A 61 -3.91 -5.40 -6.89
N LYS A 62 -4.53 -5.92 -7.95
CA LYS A 62 -4.66 -5.21 -9.22
C LYS A 62 -5.43 -3.90 -9.05
N THR A 63 -6.54 -3.93 -8.32
CA THR A 63 -7.35 -2.74 -8.05
C THR A 63 -6.53 -1.65 -7.34
N VAL A 64 -5.80 -2.02 -6.29
CA VAL A 64 -4.93 -1.08 -5.55
C VAL A 64 -3.81 -0.55 -6.43
N TYR A 65 -3.16 -1.42 -7.18
CA TYR A 65 -2.11 -1.02 -8.13
C TYR A 65 -2.61 0.05 -9.11
N ASP A 66 -3.76 -0.19 -9.74
CA ASP A 66 -4.34 0.74 -10.71
C ASP A 66 -4.68 2.10 -10.07
N ILE A 67 -5.21 2.09 -8.85
CA ILE A 67 -5.53 3.31 -8.10
C ILE A 67 -4.24 4.10 -7.79
N LEU A 68 -3.22 3.45 -7.28
CA LEU A 68 -1.96 4.11 -6.94
C LEU A 68 -1.24 4.65 -8.17
N LYS A 69 -1.33 3.93 -9.29
CA LYS A 69 -0.81 4.39 -10.58
C LYS A 69 -1.45 5.70 -11.01
N VAL A 70 -2.78 5.80 -10.91
CA VAL A 70 -3.51 7.04 -11.21
C VAL A 70 -3.08 8.18 -10.29
N GLN A 71 -2.94 7.93 -8.99
CA GLN A 71 -2.49 8.93 -8.03
C GLN A 71 -1.08 9.43 -8.37
N LYS A 72 -0.18 8.55 -8.74
CA LYS A 72 1.17 8.89 -9.18
C LYS A 72 1.16 9.74 -10.44
N GLU A 73 0.37 9.37 -11.44
CA GLU A 73 0.22 10.13 -12.69
C GLU A 73 -0.34 11.55 -12.45
N ARG A 74 -1.09 11.73 -11.38
CA ARG A 74 -1.59 13.04 -10.94
C ARG A 74 -0.56 13.85 -10.16
N GLY A 75 0.69 13.38 -10.08
CA GLY A 75 1.79 14.08 -9.45
C GLY A 75 1.89 13.93 -7.93
N LYS A 76 1.19 12.96 -7.36
CA LYS A 76 1.23 12.70 -5.93
C LYS A 76 2.49 11.93 -5.52
N ILE A 77 2.93 12.17 -4.29
CA ILE A 77 4.00 11.39 -3.68
C ILE A 77 3.36 10.26 -2.89
N ILE A 78 3.79 9.03 -3.17
CA ILE A 78 3.27 7.84 -2.48
C ILE A 78 4.42 7.17 -1.75
N LEU A 79 4.32 7.12 -0.42
CA LEU A 79 5.27 6.43 0.44
C LEU A 79 4.65 5.13 0.91
N VAL A 80 5.28 4.01 0.55
CA VAL A 80 4.82 2.67 0.92
C VAL A 80 5.82 2.04 1.88
N ALA A 81 5.34 1.58 3.03
CA ALA A 81 6.11 0.74 3.93
C ALA A 81 5.66 -0.72 3.72
N SER A 82 6.61 -1.60 3.43
CA SER A 82 6.34 -3.02 3.25
C SER A 82 7.58 -3.85 3.59
N HIS A 83 7.37 -5.08 4.07
CA HIS A 83 8.43 -6.06 4.28
C HIS A 83 8.39 -7.18 3.23
N HIS A 84 7.51 -7.07 2.23
CA HIS A 84 7.40 -8.02 1.13
C HIS A 84 8.11 -7.47 -0.11
N GLU A 85 9.16 -8.15 -0.54
CA GLU A 85 9.92 -7.76 -1.73
C GLU A 85 9.05 -7.65 -2.98
N GLU A 86 8.09 -8.57 -3.13
CA GLU A 86 7.18 -8.61 -4.26
C GLU A 86 6.32 -7.33 -4.36
N ASP A 87 5.82 -6.85 -3.23
CA ASP A 87 5.02 -5.62 -3.16
C ASP A 87 5.86 -4.40 -3.51
N ILE A 88 7.09 -4.37 -3.02
CA ILE A 88 8.05 -3.29 -3.29
C ILE A 88 8.38 -3.25 -4.78
N ARG A 89 8.65 -4.39 -5.40
CA ARG A 89 8.91 -4.47 -6.84
C ARG A 89 7.73 -4.01 -7.68
N LEU A 90 6.52 -4.34 -7.25
CA LEU A 90 5.30 -3.99 -7.97
C LEU A 90 4.99 -2.50 -7.87
N LEU A 91 5.12 -1.91 -6.69
CA LEU A 91 4.58 -0.57 -6.40
C LEU A 91 5.61 0.55 -6.46
N CYS A 92 6.89 0.28 -6.22
CA CYS A 92 7.86 1.33 -5.91
C CYS A 92 8.81 1.61 -7.06
N ASP A 93 9.09 2.92 -7.28
CA ASP A 93 10.09 3.40 -8.23
C ASP A 93 11.45 3.55 -7.56
N GLU A 94 11.46 3.97 -6.29
CA GLU A 94 12.65 4.12 -5.47
C GLU A 94 12.46 3.34 -4.17
N VAL A 95 13.52 2.70 -3.70
CA VAL A 95 13.47 1.86 -2.51
C VAL A 95 14.53 2.31 -1.52
N TYR A 96 14.12 2.37 -0.25
CA TYR A 96 14.98 2.71 0.88
C TYR A 96 14.91 1.62 1.93
N TRP A 97 16.05 1.30 2.53
CA TRP A 97 16.11 0.44 3.70
C TRP A 97 16.15 1.30 4.95
N LEU A 98 15.22 1.07 5.86
CA LEU A 98 15.18 1.75 7.15
C LEU A 98 15.67 0.79 8.24
N LYS A 99 16.78 1.14 8.87
CA LYS A 99 17.35 0.35 9.98
C LYS A 99 17.93 1.29 11.02
N ASP A 100 17.56 1.08 12.29
CA ASP A 100 18.06 1.85 13.43
C ASP A 100 17.93 3.37 13.24
N GLY A 101 16.83 3.80 12.63
CA GLY A 101 16.56 5.20 12.38
C GLY A 101 17.32 5.82 11.20
N ILE A 102 18.04 4.99 10.43
CA ILE A 102 18.83 5.43 9.28
C ILE A 102 18.20 4.91 8.01
N LEU A 103 18.00 5.81 7.02
CA LEU A 103 17.53 5.47 5.69
C LEU A 103 18.71 5.32 4.74
N GLU A 104 18.79 4.20 4.06
CA GLU A 104 19.73 3.95 2.96
C GLU A 104 18.96 3.69 1.66
N ARG A 105 19.34 4.39 0.59
CA ARG A 105 18.78 4.14 -0.72
C ARG A 105 19.32 2.82 -1.27
N ILE A 106 18.43 2.00 -1.82
CA ILE A 106 18.79 0.76 -2.51
C ILE A 106 18.75 1.03 -4.01
N GLU A 107 19.90 0.96 -4.68
CA GLU A 107 20.01 1.21 -6.12
C GLU A 107 19.44 0.05 -6.94
N ASP A 108 19.62 -1.17 -6.46
CA ASP A 108 19.10 -2.39 -7.08
C ASP A 108 18.30 -3.18 -6.03
N ILE A 109 17.08 -3.55 -6.36
CA ILE A 109 16.21 -4.31 -5.46
C ILE A 109 16.80 -5.66 -5.04
N SER A 110 17.71 -6.24 -5.83
CA SER A 110 18.43 -7.44 -5.42
C SER A 110 19.25 -7.24 -4.15
N GLU A 111 19.66 -6.01 -3.85
CA GLU A 111 20.33 -5.66 -2.60
C GLU A 111 19.42 -5.83 -1.39
N TYR A 112 18.11 -5.65 -1.57
CA TYR A 112 17.13 -5.86 -0.50
C TYR A 112 17.20 -7.27 0.08
N THR A 113 17.29 -8.27 -0.78
CA THR A 113 17.42 -9.68 -0.34
C THR A 113 18.70 -9.87 0.47
N ARG A 114 19.80 -9.28 0.05
CA ARG A 114 21.10 -9.34 0.75
C ARG A 114 21.03 -8.66 2.12
N PHE A 115 20.41 -7.47 2.21
CA PHE A 115 20.20 -6.77 3.50
C PHE A 115 19.36 -7.60 4.45
N LYS A 116 18.28 -8.18 3.96
CA LYS A 116 17.37 -9.03 4.75
C LYS A 116 18.09 -10.27 5.29
N GLU A 117 18.89 -10.93 4.46
CA GLU A 117 19.67 -12.10 4.88
C GLU A 117 20.71 -11.76 5.95
N THR A 118 21.40 -10.65 5.79
CA THR A 118 22.40 -10.18 6.75
C THR A 118 21.74 -9.84 8.08
N TRP A 119 20.59 -9.19 8.06
CA TRP A 119 19.84 -8.84 9.26
C TRP A 119 19.38 -10.08 10.03
N VAL A 120 18.80 -11.06 9.33
CA VAL A 120 18.36 -12.33 9.93
C VAL A 120 19.53 -13.11 10.56
N LYS A 121 20.70 -13.09 9.91
CA LYS A 121 21.90 -13.72 10.47
C LYS A 121 22.38 -13.05 11.76
N ASN A 122 22.33 -11.73 11.82
CA ASN A 122 22.74 -10.97 13.00
C ASN A 122 21.77 -11.16 14.17
N GLU A 123 20.47 -11.30 13.93
CA GLU A 123 19.49 -11.62 14.98
C GLU A 123 19.68 -13.03 15.57
N LYS A 124 20.13 -13.98 14.77
CA LYS A 124 20.36 -15.36 15.22
C LYS A 124 21.65 -15.55 16.02
N THR A 125 22.55 -14.58 15.99
CA THR A 125 23.82 -14.62 16.73
C THR A 125 23.77 -13.90 18.07
N ASP A 126 22.71 -13.17 18.34
CA ASP A 126 22.43 -12.53 19.64
C ASP A 126 21.50 -13.41 20.49
#